data_9d0f4935034bbe4b079fed84a71077e6
#
_entry.id   9d0f4935034bbe4b079fed84a71077e6
#
_cell.length_a   1.000
_cell.length_b   1.000
_cell.length_c   1.000
_cell.angle_alpha   90.00
_cell.angle_beta   90.00
_cell.angle_gamma   90.00
#
_symmetry.space_group_name_H-M   'P 1'
#
loop_
_entity.id
_entity.type
_entity.pdbx_description
1 polymer ?
#
loop_
_entity_poly.entity_id
_entity_poly.type
_entity_poly.pdbx_seq_one_letter_code
_entity_poly.pdbx_strand_id
1 'polypeptide(L)'
;MSNHTIIDHARSVIEIETAAINGLQERIGDDFVKACEMMLACQGRVVVVGMGKSGHIGGKIAATLASTGTPAFFVHPGEASHGDLGMITPSDLVIMISNSGETGEIVSIVPIMKRLGVQMIALTGKMNSTLADLSDACLDVGVSQEACPHNLAPTASTTATLVMGDALAVVVQRCRGFSAQDFARTHPGGTLGKRLLLFASDIMHSGSELPLVGRDATIHDLLLEMTSKSLGMAGVVDEEGRLLGMFTDGDLRRTLSEKIDIYESKAVELMSAKPFTIRDDVLAEEIVKLMREHAQHGLHALNSLFVVDEHDRVIGALNTYDLLRVGVI
;
A
#
# COMPACT_ATOMS: atom_id res chain seq x y z
N MET A 1 -30.53 -9.98 -31.00
CA MET A 1 -30.39 -10.57 -29.64
C MET A 1 -31.18 -9.70 -28.68
N SER A 2 -32.05 -10.24 -27.83
CA SER A 2 -32.78 -9.45 -26.86
C SER A 2 -31.85 -9.05 -25.70
N ASN A 3 -32.15 -7.92 -25.02
CA ASN A 3 -31.37 -7.50 -23.82
C ASN A 3 -31.34 -8.60 -22.74
N HIS A 4 -32.39 -9.39 -22.63
CA HIS A 4 -32.48 -10.50 -21.67
C HIS A 4 -31.45 -11.60 -21.99
N THR A 5 -31.29 -11.97 -23.25
CA THR A 5 -30.29 -12.95 -23.69
C THR A 5 -28.86 -12.53 -23.38
N ILE A 6 -28.53 -11.24 -23.53
CA ILE A 6 -27.18 -10.71 -23.22
C ILE A 6 -26.88 -10.82 -21.71
N ILE A 7 -27.86 -10.47 -20.86
CA ILE A 7 -27.74 -10.55 -19.40
C ILE A 7 -27.54 -12.02 -18.96
N ASP A 8 -28.32 -12.93 -19.52
CA ASP A 8 -28.23 -14.37 -19.18
C ASP A 8 -26.86 -14.96 -19.57
N HIS A 9 -26.33 -14.59 -20.76
CA HIS A 9 -24.97 -14.99 -21.14
C HIS A 9 -23.93 -14.45 -20.20
N ALA A 10 -24.01 -13.18 -19.78
CA ALA A 10 -23.05 -12.60 -18.82
C ALA A 10 -23.10 -13.32 -17.45
N ARG A 11 -24.30 -13.63 -16.96
CA ARG A 11 -24.46 -14.39 -15.71
C ARG A 11 -23.85 -15.78 -15.80
N SER A 12 -24.09 -16.49 -16.91
CA SER A 12 -23.52 -17.82 -17.15
C SER A 12 -21.99 -17.82 -17.11
N VAL A 13 -21.32 -16.79 -17.66
CA VAL A 13 -19.85 -16.64 -17.55
C VAL A 13 -19.43 -16.55 -16.08
N ILE A 14 -20.08 -15.69 -15.29
CA ILE A 14 -19.76 -15.50 -13.87
C ILE A 14 -20.00 -16.79 -13.08
N GLU A 15 -21.08 -17.52 -13.36
CA GLU A 15 -21.38 -18.80 -12.71
C GLU A 15 -20.30 -19.85 -12.96
N ILE A 16 -19.85 -20.00 -14.22
CA ILE A 16 -18.80 -20.93 -14.59
C ILE A 16 -17.48 -20.59 -13.90
N GLU A 17 -17.06 -19.33 -13.91
CA GLU A 17 -15.82 -18.90 -13.25
C GLU A 17 -15.92 -19.04 -11.72
N THR A 18 -17.06 -18.72 -11.11
CA THR A 18 -17.30 -18.91 -9.68
C THR A 18 -17.20 -20.39 -9.29
N ALA A 19 -17.78 -21.30 -10.10
CA ALA A 19 -17.66 -22.74 -9.88
C ALA A 19 -16.20 -23.21 -9.95
N ALA A 20 -15.42 -22.69 -10.88
CA ALA A 20 -13.99 -22.99 -10.99
C ALA A 20 -13.21 -22.55 -9.74
N ILE A 21 -13.47 -21.34 -9.21
CA ILE A 21 -12.86 -20.82 -7.98
C ILE A 21 -13.22 -21.68 -6.78
N ASN A 22 -14.51 -22.02 -6.62
CA ASN A 22 -14.99 -22.84 -5.51
C ASN A 22 -14.31 -24.22 -5.48
N GLY A 23 -14.09 -24.82 -6.66
CA GLY A 23 -13.38 -26.09 -6.78
C GLY A 23 -11.93 -26.06 -6.31
N LEU A 24 -11.29 -24.89 -6.22
CA LEU A 24 -9.91 -24.78 -5.69
C LEU A 24 -9.85 -25.10 -4.19
N GLN A 25 -10.88 -24.84 -3.42
CA GLN A 25 -10.87 -25.03 -1.98
C GLN A 25 -10.55 -26.49 -1.59
N GLU A 26 -11.10 -27.44 -2.33
CA GLU A 26 -10.88 -28.88 -2.12
C GLU A 26 -9.47 -29.35 -2.54
N ARG A 27 -8.73 -28.52 -3.28
CA ARG A 27 -7.38 -28.81 -3.79
C ARG A 27 -6.29 -28.18 -2.95
N ILE A 28 -6.64 -27.40 -1.92
CA ILE A 28 -5.68 -26.88 -0.96
C ILE A 28 -5.31 -28.00 0.00
N GLY A 29 -4.14 -28.58 -0.17
CA GLY A 29 -3.62 -29.71 0.59
C GLY A 29 -2.12 -29.66 0.75
N ASP A 30 -1.48 -30.84 0.89
CA ASP A 30 -0.05 -30.95 1.19
C ASP A 30 0.86 -30.30 0.15
N ASP A 31 0.53 -30.36 -1.12
CA ASP A 31 1.29 -29.68 -2.18
C ASP A 31 1.22 -28.16 -2.06
N PHE A 32 0.10 -27.59 -1.61
CA PHE A 32 0.00 -26.16 -1.35
C PHE A 32 0.85 -25.75 -0.14
N VAL A 33 0.85 -26.56 0.93
CA VAL A 33 1.71 -26.36 2.10
C VAL A 33 3.17 -26.40 1.68
N LYS A 34 3.57 -27.43 0.93
CA LYS A 34 4.92 -27.60 0.40
C LYS A 34 5.36 -26.41 -0.47
N ALA A 35 4.50 -25.94 -1.37
CA ALA A 35 4.76 -24.76 -2.18
C ALA A 35 5.01 -23.50 -1.33
N CYS A 36 4.20 -23.28 -0.28
CA CYS A 36 4.40 -22.17 0.64
C CYS A 36 5.73 -22.31 1.42
N GLU A 37 6.06 -23.50 1.91
CA GLU A 37 7.34 -23.77 2.60
C GLU A 37 8.53 -23.50 1.69
N MET A 38 8.49 -23.95 0.43
CA MET A 38 9.52 -23.67 -0.57
C MET A 38 9.69 -22.17 -0.80
N MET A 39 8.57 -21.42 -0.89
CA MET A 39 8.60 -19.96 -1.06
C MET A 39 9.16 -19.25 0.19
N LEU A 40 8.85 -19.72 1.38
CA LEU A 40 9.38 -19.19 2.64
C LEU A 40 10.88 -19.47 2.81
N ALA A 41 11.35 -20.62 2.36
CA ALA A 41 12.75 -21.04 2.41
C ALA A 41 13.62 -20.39 1.31
N CYS A 42 13.02 -19.88 0.25
CA CYS A 42 13.71 -19.26 -0.89
C CYS A 42 14.58 -18.09 -0.43
N GLN A 43 15.89 -18.15 -0.74
CA GLN A 43 16.86 -17.11 -0.40
C GLN A 43 17.04 -16.07 -1.52
N GLY A 44 16.61 -16.41 -2.72
CA GLY A 44 16.62 -15.55 -3.90
C GLY A 44 15.26 -14.92 -4.17
N ARG A 45 14.85 -14.96 -5.42
CA ARG A 45 13.59 -14.38 -5.91
C ARG A 45 12.65 -15.49 -6.40
N VAL A 46 11.37 -15.24 -6.39
CA VAL A 46 10.39 -16.09 -7.05
C VAL A 46 10.26 -15.64 -8.51
N VAL A 47 10.64 -16.52 -9.43
CA VAL A 47 10.55 -16.28 -10.86
C VAL A 47 9.28 -16.94 -11.40
N VAL A 48 8.38 -16.17 -11.96
CA VAL A 48 7.14 -16.71 -12.54
C VAL A 48 7.28 -16.81 -14.05
N VAL A 49 6.96 -17.99 -14.58
CA VAL A 49 7.09 -18.30 -16.02
C VAL A 49 5.74 -18.75 -16.57
N GLY A 50 5.33 -18.22 -17.72
CA GLY A 50 4.07 -18.58 -18.37
C GLY A 50 3.99 -18.05 -19.80
N MET A 51 3.23 -18.75 -20.66
CA MET A 51 3.05 -18.38 -22.06
C MET A 51 1.65 -17.85 -22.35
N GLY A 52 1.52 -16.86 -23.23
CA GLY A 52 0.23 -16.32 -23.67
C GLY A 52 -0.63 -15.81 -22.52
N LYS A 53 -1.86 -16.30 -22.37
CA LYS A 53 -2.76 -15.89 -21.27
C LYS A 53 -2.19 -16.26 -19.90
N SER A 54 -1.56 -17.43 -19.76
CA SER A 54 -0.85 -17.82 -18.54
C SER A 54 0.31 -16.89 -18.23
N GLY A 55 0.97 -16.32 -19.24
CA GLY A 55 2.01 -15.30 -19.05
C GLY A 55 1.47 -14.01 -18.45
N HIS A 56 0.31 -13.51 -18.93
CA HIS A 56 -0.33 -12.33 -18.36
C HIS A 56 -0.72 -12.54 -16.89
N ILE A 57 -1.26 -13.72 -16.57
CA ILE A 57 -1.58 -14.11 -15.18
C ILE A 57 -0.29 -14.23 -14.36
N GLY A 58 0.77 -14.85 -14.92
CA GLY A 58 2.07 -14.96 -14.28
C GLY A 58 2.69 -13.61 -13.94
N GLY A 59 2.61 -12.64 -14.85
CA GLY A 59 3.04 -11.27 -14.59
C GLY A 59 2.29 -10.62 -13.41
N LYS A 60 0.96 -10.82 -13.33
CA LYS A 60 0.16 -10.34 -12.17
C LYS A 60 0.56 -11.05 -10.89
N ILE A 61 0.77 -12.35 -10.89
CA ILE A 61 1.20 -13.11 -9.70
C ILE A 61 2.56 -12.61 -9.21
N ALA A 62 3.53 -12.43 -10.13
CA ALA A 62 4.84 -11.88 -9.79
C ALA A 62 4.75 -10.48 -9.16
N ALA A 63 3.92 -9.60 -9.73
CA ALA A 63 3.68 -8.26 -9.19
C ALA A 63 3.03 -8.30 -7.80
N THR A 64 2.05 -9.20 -7.58
CA THR A 64 1.41 -9.39 -6.27
C THR A 64 2.42 -9.88 -5.23
N LEU A 65 3.25 -10.88 -5.56
CA LEU A 65 4.31 -11.37 -4.67
C LEU A 65 5.27 -10.25 -4.29
N ALA A 66 5.76 -9.49 -5.26
CA ALA A 66 6.68 -8.38 -5.01
C ALA A 66 6.06 -7.30 -4.11
N SER A 67 4.79 -6.97 -4.34
CA SER A 67 4.07 -5.97 -3.55
C SER A 67 3.71 -6.44 -2.14
N THR A 68 3.69 -7.74 -1.89
CA THR A 68 3.37 -8.38 -0.60
C THR A 68 4.60 -8.93 0.13
N GLY A 69 5.81 -8.49 -0.25
CA GLY A 69 7.04 -8.76 0.49
C GLY A 69 7.81 -10.01 0.07
N THR A 70 7.43 -10.64 -1.05
CA THR A 70 8.21 -11.72 -1.66
C THR A 70 8.85 -11.19 -2.95
N PRO A 71 10.18 -11.00 -3.01
CA PRO A 71 10.84 -10.53 -4.23
C PRO A 71 10.54 -11.46 -5.39
N ALA A 72 9.92 -10.94 -6.46
CA ALA A 72 9.49 -11.75 -7.59
C ALA A 72 9.53 -10.95 -8.90
N PHE A 73 9.67 -11.66 -10.02
CA PHE A 73 9.56 -11.11 -11.36
C PHE A 73 9.07 -12.16 -12.34
N PHE A 74 8.61 -11.70 -13.49
CA PHE A 74 8.11 -12.56 -14.56
C PHE A 74 9.16 -12.74 -15.66
N VAL A 75 9.29 -13.96 -16.17
CA VAL A 75 10.12 -14.29 -17.35
C VAL A 75 9.24 -14.95 -18.41
N HIS A 76 9.28 -14.45 -19.62
CA HIS A 76 8.60 -15.07 -20.75
C HIS A 76 9.41 -16.29 -21.26
N PRO A 77 8.82 -17.50 -21.39
CA PRO A 77 9.60 -18.70 -21.72
C PRO A 77 10.24 -18.64 -23.11
N GLY A 78 9.67 -17.90 -24.06
CA GLY A 78 10.28 -17.64 -25.36
C GLY A 78 11.58 -16.85 -25.23
N GLU A 79 11.61 -15.78 -24.43
CA GLU A 79 12.82 -14.98 -24.18
C GLU A 79 13.83 -15.76 -23.32
N ALA A 80 13.33 -16.60 -22.40
CA ALA A 80 14.16 -17.49 -21.59
C ALA A 80 15.11 -18.33 -22.46
N SER A 81 14.60 -18.91 -23.56
CA SER A 81 15.40 -19.71 -24.49
C SER A 81 16.43 -18.90 -25.28
N HIS A 82 16.33 -17.58 -25.28
CA HIS A 82 17.21 -16.66 -26.01
C HIS A 82 18.16 -15.84 -25.10
N GLY A 83 18.26 -16.18 -23.81
CA GLY A 83 19.24 -15.59 -22.91
C GLY A 83 18.72 -15.19 -21.53
N ASP A 84 17.42 -14.95 -21.37
CA ASP A 84 16.84 -14.49 -20.08
C ASP A 84 16.90 -15.56 -18.98
N LEU A 85 17.21 -16.83 -19.32
CA LEU A 85 17.60 -17.84 -18.33
C LEU A 85 18.78 -17.40 -17.46
N GLY A 86 19.66 -16.54 -17.96
CA GLY A 86 20.75 -15.95 -17.19
C GLY A 86 20.30 -15.06 -16.03
N MET A 87 19.03 -14.67 -15.98
CA MET A 87 18.44 -13.94 -14.85
C MET A 87 18.12 -14.83 -13.65
N ILE A 88 18.08 -16.16 -13.84
CA ILE A 88 17.70 -17.15 -12.83
C ILE A 88 18.94 -17.75 -12.20
N THR A 89 19.00 -17.75 -10.88
CA THR A 89 20.13 -18.24 -10.09
C THR A 89 19.72 -19.46 -9.25
N PRO A 90 20.68 -20.30 -8.78
CA PRO A 90 20.38 -21.45 -7.95
C PRO A 90 19.65 -21.14 -6.64
N SER A 91 19.69 -19.88 -6.17
CA SER A 91 19.00 -19.45 -4.96
C SER A 91 17.53 -19.05 -5.21
N ASP A 92 17.10 -18.96 -6.46
CA ASP A 92 15.74 -18.60 -6.83
C ASP A 92 14.79 -19.81 -6.78
N LEU A 93 13.51 -19.53 -6.77
CA LEU A 93 12.42 -20.50 -6.91
C LEU A 93 11.62 -20.17 -8.18
N VAL A 94 11.26 -21.16 -8.97
CA VAL A 94 10.51 -20.93 -10.22
C VAL A 94 9.07 -21.43 -10.08
N ILE A 95 8.10 -20.58 -10.39
CA ILE A 95 6.68 -20.95 -10.56
C ILE A 95 6.39 -21.02 -12.06
N MET A 96 6.02 -22.19 -12.56
CA MET A 96 5.71 -22.43 -13.97
C MET A 96 4.21 -22.61 -14.16
N ILE A 97 3.61 -21.84 -15.08
CA ILE A 97 2.17 -21.83 -15.33
C ILE A 97 1.87 -22.37 -16.71
N SER A 98 1.23 -23.54 -16.76
CA SER A 98 0.78 -24.16 -18.00
C SER A 98 -0.50 -24.97 -17.78
N ASN A 99 -1.63 -24.55 -18.36
CA ASN A 99 -2.90 -25.27 -18.19
C ASN A 99 -2.84 -26.72 -18.68
N SER A 100 -2.17 -26.98 -19.81
CA SER A 100 -1.96 -28.36 -20.33
C SER A 100 -0.83 -29.12 -19.63
N GLY A 101 0.12 -28.40 -19.02
CA GLY A 101 1.37 -28.96 -18.51
C GLY A 101 2.34 -29.45 -19.58
N GLU A 102 2.02 -29.24 -20.86
CA GLU A 102 2.76 -29.72 -22.03
C GLU A 102 3.18 -28.57 -22.97
N THR A 103 3.13 -27.33 -22.55
CA THR A 103 3.55 -26.17 -23.34
C THR A 103 5.04 -26.31 -23.71
N GLY A 104 5.36 -26.46 -24.97
CA GLY A 104 6.69 -26.80 -25.46
C GLY A 104 7.79 -25.85 -25.00
N GLU A 105 7.53 -24.55 -25.03
CA GLU A 105 8.45 -23.50 -24.56
C GLU A 105 8.76 -23.61 -23.06
N ILE A 106 7.78 -24.00 -22.24
CA ILE A 106 7.97 -24.20 -20.81
C ILE A 106 8.71 -25.51 -20.54
N VAL A 107 8.26 -26.61 -21.16
CA VAL A 107 8.88 -27.94 -20.98
C VAL A 107 10.33 -27.96 -21.44
N SER A 108 10.69 -27.22 -22.49
CA SER A 108 12.05 -27.14 -23.01
C SER A 108 13.07 -26.52 -22.04
N ILE A 109 12.65 -25.61 -21.17
CA ILE A 109 13.54 -24.96 -20.20
C ILE A 109 13.67 -25.73 -18.87
N VAL A 110 12.76 -26.66 -18.55
CA VAL A 110 12.77 -27.45 -17.29
C VAL A 110 14.08 -28.20 -17.09
N PRO A 111 14.69 -28.90 -18.10
CA PRO A 111 15.96 -29.57 -17.89
C PRO A 111 17.12 -28.63 -17.50
N ILE A 112 17.05 -27.38 -17.97
CA ILE A 112 18.06 -26.37 -17.66
C ILE A 112 17.88 -25.93 -16.20
N MET A 113 16.64 -25.69 -15.74
CA MET A 113 16.31 -25.36 -14.35
C MET A 113 16.79 -26.47 -13.41
N LYS A 114 16.54 -27.73 -13.74
CA LYS A 114 17.02 -28.87 -12.94
C LYS A 114 18.55 -28.92 -12.85
N ARG A 115 19.27 -28.65 -13.94
CA ARG A 115 20.73 -28.57 -13.94
C ARG A 115 21.27 -27.42 -13.08
N LEU A 116 20.55 -26.31 -13.02
CA LEU A 116 20.86 -25.19 -12.14
C LEU A 116 20.55 -25.49 -10.67
N GLY A 117 19.84 -26.58 -10.35
CA GLY A 117 19.43 -26.91 -9.00
C GLY A 117 18.29 -26.04 -8.45
N VAL A 118 17.54 -25.37 -9.34
CA VAL A 118 16.44 -24.49 -8.95
C VAL A 118 15.20 -25.32 -8.63
N GLN A 119 14.56 -25.03 -7.50
CA GLN A 119 13.29 -25.65 -7.13
C GLN A 119 12.14 -25.10 -7.99
N MET A 120 11.18 -25.96 -8.31
CA MET A 120 10.08 -25.62 -9.22
C MET A 120 8.72 -25.96 -8.64
N ILE A 121 7.78 -25.02 -8.77
CA ILE A 121 6.35 -25.20 -8.48
C ILE A 121 5.60 -25.14 -9.79
N ALA A 122 4.76 -26.14 -10.12
CA ALA A 122 3.85 -26.11 -11.25
C ALA A 122 2.46 -25.61 -10.81
N LEU A 123 1.86 -24.72 -11.62
CA LEU A 123 0.43 -24.45 -11.63
C LEU A 123 -0.13 -25.00 -12.95
N THR A 124 -0.85 -26.11 -12.90
CA THR A 124 -1.35 -26.79 -14.11
C THR A 124 -2.78 -27.29 -13.92
N GLY A 125 -3.53 -27.38 -15.01
CA GLY A 125 -4.84 -28.03 -15.05
C GLY A 125 -4.78 -29.55 -15.29
N LYS A 126 -3.57 -30.10 -15.46
CA LYS A 126 -3.33 -31.54 -15.75
C LYS A 126 -2.26 -32.09 -14.83
N MET A 127 -2.68 -32.79 -13.78
CA MET A 127 -1.77 -33.41 -12.81
C MET A 127 -0.93 -34.55 -13.39
N ASN A 128 -1.38 -35.19 -14.48
CA ASN A 128 -0.63 -36.20 -15.24
C ASN A 128 0.00 -35.53 -16.45
N SER A 129 0.97 -34.65 -16.26
CA SER A 129 1.66 -33.92 -17.31
C SER A 129 3.15 -33.85 -17.08
N THR A 130 3.92 -33.63 -18.14
CA THR A 130 5.37 -33.49 -18.06
C THR A 130 5.81 -32.43 -17.05
N LEU A 131 5.10 -31.29 -17.01
CA LEU A 131 5.41 -30.22 -16.06
C LEU A 131 5.14 -30.65 -14.61
N ALA A 132 4.01 -31.34 -14.34
CA ALA A 132 3.67 -31.84 -13.02
C ALA A 132 4.71 -32.84 -12.52
N ASP A 133 5.10 -33.83 -13.35
CA ASP A 133 6.05 -34.88 -13.00
C ASP A 133 7.47 -34.35 -12.74
N LEU A 134 7.82 -33.25 -13.38
CA LEU A 134 9.15 -32.64 -13.27
C LEU A 134 9.25 -31.56 -12.19
N SER A 135 8.16 -31.15 -11.57
CA SER A 135 8.14 -30.11 -10.54
C SER A 135 8.26 -30.66 -9.12
N ASP A 136 8.78 -29.87 -8.21
CA ASP A 136 8.96 -30.28 -6.80
C ASP A 136 7.65 -30.20 -6.02
N ALA A 137 6.73 -29.30 -6.42
CA ALA A 137 5.35 -29.21 -5.94
C ALA A 137 4.44 -28.90 -7.12
N CYS A 138 3.21 -29.43 -7.12
CA CYS A 138 2.27 -29.24 -8.22
C CYS A 138 0.89 -28.84 -7.68
N LEU A 139 0.41 -27.67 -8.11
CA LEU A 139 -0.89 -27.11 -7.71
C LEU A 139 -1.89 -27.29 -8.84
N ASP A 140 -2.97 -28.01 -8.56
CA ASP A 140 -4.07 -28.24 -9.51
C ASP A 140 -4.95 -27.01 -9.64
N VAL A 141 -4.88 -26.36 -10.80
CA VAL A 141 -5.75 -25.24 -11.20
C VAL A 141 -6.71 -25.63 -12.34
N GLY A 142 -6.93 -26.92 -12.53
CA GLY A 142 -7.81 -27.44 -13.57
C GLY A 142 -9.25 -26.98 -13.41
N VAL A 143 -9.94 -26.81 -14.53
CA VAL A 143 -11.36 -26.43 -14.54
C VAL A 143 -12.16 -27.44 -15.36
N SER A 144 -13.44 -27.60 -15.06
CA SER A 144 -14.32 -28.51 -15.79
C SER A 144 -14.63 -28.00 -17.20
N GLN A 145 -14.70 -26.69 -17.37
CA GLN A 145 -14.98 -26.01 -18.63
C GLN A 145 -14.51 -24.55 -18.61
N GLU A 146 -14.27 -24.00 -19.78
CA GLU A 146 -14.10 -22.56 -19.97
C GLU A 146 -15.47 -21.88 -20.13
N ALA A 147 -15.57 -20.60 -19.77
CA ALA A 147 -16.80 -19.83 -20.01
C ALA A 147 -16.99 -19.45 -21.51
N CYS A 148 -15.96 -19.66 -22.31
CA CYS A 148 -16.03 -19.51 -23.77
C CYS A 148 -16.97 -20.57 -24.36
N PRO A 149 -17.95 -20.21 -25.24
CA PRO A 149 -18.93 -21.14 -25.83
C PRO A 149 -18.33 -22.36 -26.53
N HIS A 150 -17.10 -22.23 -27.06
CA HIS A 150 -16.39 -23.29 -27.71
C HIS A 150 -15.37 -24.02 -26.84
N ASN A 151 -15.29 -23.65 -25.55
CA ASN A 151 -14.31 -24.18 -24.59
C ASN A 151 -12.84 -24.02 -25.05
N LEU A 152 -12.54 -22.98 -25.85
CA LEU A 152 -11.23 -22.75 -26.47
C LEU A 152 -10.45 -21.61 -25.87
N ALA A 153 -11.14 -20.48 -25.58
CA ALA A 153 -10.49 -19.33 -25.00
C ALA A 153 -10.33 -19.49 -23.47
N PRO A 154 -9.11 -19.39 -22.93
CA PRO A 154 -8.88 -19.44 -21.49
C PRO A 154 -9.62 -18.29 -20.75
N THR A 155 -10.50 -18.67 -19.84
CA THR A 155 -11.31 -17.80 -19.01
C THR A 155 -11.32 -18.32 -17.57
N ALA A 156 -12.13 -19.34 -17.28
CA ALA A 156 -12.20 -19.98 -15.96
C ALA A 156 -10.83 -20.53 -15.51
N SER A 157 -10.05 -21.12 -16.42
CA SER A 157 -8.69 -21.62 -16.11
C SER A 157 -7.73 -20.49 -15.72
N THR A 158 -7.81 -19.34 -16.39
CA THR A 158 -6.97 -18.18 -16.03
C THR A 158 -7.40 -17.55 -14.70
N THR A 159 -8.69 -17.49 -14.43
CA THR A 159 -9.24 -17.02 -13.17
C THR A 159 -8.85 -17.93 -12.00
N ALA A 160 -8.97 -19.25 -12.16
CA ALA A 160 -8.53 -20.22 -11.16
C ALA A 160 -7.02 -20.10 -10.86
N THR A 161 -6.19 -19.98 -11.91
CA THR A 161 -4.74 -19.80 -11.78
C THR A 161 -4.41 -18.52 -11.02
N LEU A 162 -5.10 -17.42 -11.34
CA LEU A 162 -4.92 -16.13 -10.64
C LEU A 162 -5.23 -16.25 -9.16
N VAL A 163 -6.37 -16.85 -8.81
CA VAL A 163 -6.81 -17.02 -7.41
C VAL A 163 -5.85 -17.93 -6.63
N MET A 164 -5.35 -19.01 -7.24
CA MET A 164 -4.32 -19.87 -6.62
C MET A 164 -3.02 -19.10 -6.36
N GLY A 165 -2.59 -18.27 -7.31
CA GLY A 165 -1.41 -17.41 -7.16
C GLY A 165 -1.58 -16.35 -6.06
N ASP A 166 -2.78 -15.76 -5.94
CA ASP A 166 -3.09 -14.82 -4.86
C ASP A 166 -3.13 -15.52 -3.50
N ALA A 167 -3.66 -16.76 -3.44
CA ALA A 167 -3.64 -17.57 -2.22
C ALA A 167 -2.19 -17.81 -1.75
N LEU A 168 -1.28 -18.21 -2.66
CA LEU A 168 0.15 -18.37 -2.34
C LEU A 168 0.74 -17.05 -1.81
N ALA A 169 0.55 -15.96 -2.53
CA ALA A 169 1.13 -14.66 -2.16
C ALA A 169 0.66 -14.19 -0.78
N VAL A 170 -0.64 -14.28 -0.50
CA VAL A 170 -1.23 -13.81 0.77
C VAL A 170 -0.87 -14.75 1.94
N VAL A 171 -0.81 -16.06 1.73
CA VAL A 171 -0.39 -17.00 2.78
C VAL A 171 1.07 -16.77 3.14
N VAL A 172 1.97 -16.65 2.15
CA VAL A 172 3.39 -16.37 2.39
C VAL A 172 3.58 -15.00 3.05
N GLN A 173 2.84 -13.99 2.64
CA GLN A 173 2.81 -12.66 3.29
C GLN A 173 2.48 -12.77 4.79
N ARG A 174 1.43 -13.53 5.13
CA ARG A 174 1.01 -13.75 6.53
C ARG A 174 2.09 -14.49 7.33
N CYS A 175 2.65 -15.55 6.75
CA CYS A 175 3.71 -16.32 7.41
C CYS A 175 4.99 -15.51 7.66
N ARG A 176 5.29 -14.53 6.79
CA ARG A 176 6.42 -13.61 6.96
C ARG A 176 6.15 -12.48 7.97
N GLY A 177 4.91 -12.31 8.44
CA GLY A 177 4.53 -11.20 9.31
C GLY A 177 4.62 -9.83 8.63
N PHE A 178 4.43 -9.79 7.30
CA PHE A 178 4.51 -8.56 6.51
C PHE A 178 3.47 -7.53 6.97
N SER A 179 3.95 -6.38 7.43
CA SER A 179 3.15 -5.34 8.05
C SER A 179 2.58 -4.32 7.04
N ALA A 180 1.66 -3.46 7.50
CA ALA A 180 1.19 -2.32 6.72
C ALA A 180 2.32 -1.32 6.41
N GLN A 181 3.32 -1.18 7.31
CA GLN A 181 4.50 -0.35 7.08
C GLN A 181 5.39 -0.91 5.97
N ASP A 182 5.56 -2.24 5.91
CA ASP A 182 6.28 -2.89 4.81
C ASP A 182 5.55 -2.69 3.48
N PHE A 183 4.21 -2.77 3.48
CA PHE A 183 3.40 -2.47 2.31
C PHE A 183 3.56 -1.01 1.84
N ALA A 184 3.62 -0.08 2.77
CA ALA A 184 3.84 1.33 2.46
C ALA A 184 5.18 1.56 1.74
N ARG A 185 6.25 0.86 2.16
CA ARG A 185 7.58 0.94 1.51
C ARG A 185 7.55 0.48 0.05
N THR A 186 6.71 -0.49 -0.27
CA THR A 186 6.53 -0.98 -1.66
C THR A 186 5.58 -0.11 -2.49
N HIS A 187 4.79 0.78 -1.84
CA HIS A 187 3.79 1.65 -2.47
C HIS A 187 3.92 3.12 -2.03
N PRO A 188 5.10 3.75 -2.12
CA PRO A 188 5.34 5.08 -1.54
C PRO A 188 4.48 6.20 -2.16
N GLY A 189 4.06 6.05 -3.40
CA GLY A 189 3.24 7.05 -4.12
C GLY A 189 1.75 7.00 -3.79
N GLY A 190 1.25 5.93 -3.17
CA GLY A 190 -0.16 5.80 -2.81
C GLY A 190 -0.52 6.56 -1.53
N THR A 191 -1.80 6.91 -1.35
CA THR A 191 -2.30 7.58 -0.13
C THR A 191 -1.93 6.82 1.14
N LEU A 192 -2.04 5.48 1.12
CA LEU A 192 -1.64 4.65 2.27
C LEU A 192 -0.14 4.73 2.53
N GLY A 193 0.70 4.71 1.48
CA GLY A 193 2.15 4.87 1.60
C GLY A 193 2.53 6.20 2.24
N LYS A 194 1.95 7.29 1.75
CA LYS A 194 2.18 8.64 2.29
C LYS A 194 1.78 8.76 3.76
N ARG A 195 0.63 8.20 4.14
CA ARG A 195 0.16 8.22 5.55
C ARG A 195 1.08 7.49 6.51
N LEU A 196 1.69 6.38 6.07
CA LEU A 196 2.50 5.49 6.90
C LEU A 196 4.01 5.78 6.81
N LEU A 197 4.45 6.63 5.88
CA LEU A 197 5.87 6.94 5.67
C LEU A 197 6.23 8.39 5.96
N LEU A 198 5.27 9.34 5.82
CA LEU A 198 5.54 10.74 6.07
C LEU A 198 5.44 11.05 7.56
N PHE A 199 6.43 11.77 8.07
CA PHE A 199 6.46 12.34 9.40
C PHE A 199 5.99 13.80 9.39
N ALA A 200 5.70 14.34 10.57
CA ALA A 200 5.39 15.77 10.72
C ALA A 200 6.49 16.64 10.10
N SER A 201 7.76 16.28 10.30
CA SER A 201 8.94 16.95 9.73
C SER A 201 8.94 17.05 8.20
N ASP A 202 8.31 16.09 7.50
CA ASP A 202 8.25 16.07 6.03
C ASP A 202 7.14 16.98 5.47
N ILE A 203 6.20 17.42 6.32
CA ILE A 203 4.97 18.11 5.92
C ILE A 203 4.94 19.55 6.44
N MET A 204 5.52 19.78 7.62
CA MET A 204 5.42 21.03 8.36
C MET A 204 6.10 22.21 7.65
N HIS A 205 5.56 23.39 7.87
CA HIS A 205 6.27 24.65 7.64
C HIS A 205 7.30 24.87 8.74
N SER A 206 8.45 25.47 8.42
CA SER A 206 9.55 25.66 9.37
C SER A 206 10.30 26.99 9.15
N GLY A 207 11.16 27.34 10.10
CA GLY A 207 12.03 28.52 10.00
C GLY A 207 11.23 29.83 9.84
N SER A 208 11.51 30.57 8.77
CA SER A 208 10.86 31.87 8.49
C SER A 208 9.38 31.77 8.11
N GLU A 209 8.85 30.58 7.88
CA GLU A 209 7.43 30.36 7.57
C GLU A 209 6.58 30.20 8.84
N LEU A 210 7.19 30.09 10.01
CA LEU A 210 6.47 29.92 11.27
C LEU A 210 5.76 31.22 11.68
N PRO A 211 4.45 31.15 11.98
CA PRO A 211 3.67 32.29 12.46
C PRO A 211 3.89 32.50 13.96
N LEU A 212 4.99 33.10 14.35
CA LEU A 212 5.39 33.27 15.76
C LEU A 212 5.55 34.73 16.15
N VAL A 213 5.07 35.06 17.33
CA VAL A 213 5.29 36.37 17.95
C VAL A 213 5.83 36.21 19.39
N GLY A 214 6.54 37.21 19.88
CA GLY A 214 7.04 37.22 21.23
C GLY A 214 5.92 37.51 22.29
N ARG A 215 6.23 37.25 23.54
CA ARG A 215 5.29 37.38 24.67
C ARG A 215 4.65 38.77 24.81
N ASP A 216 5.37 39.83 24.44
CA ASP A 216 4.90 41.20 24.57
C ASP A 216 4.16 41.75 23.36
N ALA A 217 3.99 40.93 22.30
CA ALA A 217 3.28 41.32 21.08
C ALA A 217 1.80 41.66 21.37
N THR A 218 1.29 42.64 20.63
CA THR A 218 -0.14 42.94 20.61
C THR A 218 -0.92 41.95 19.79
N ILE A 219 -2.24 41.90 19.93
CA ILE A 219 -3.11 41.13 19.03
C ILE A 219 -2.97 41.61 17.59
N HIS A 220 -2.78 42.91 17.39
CA HIS A 220 -2.55 43.46 16.04
C HIS A 220 -1.29 42.85 15.39
N ASP A 221 -0.16 42.81 16.13
CA ASP A 221 1.09 42.22 15.61
C ASP A 221 0.91 40.72 15.26
N LEU A 222 0.22 40.00 16.17
CA LEU A 222 -0.09 38.60 15.97
C LEU A 222 -0.94 38.35 14.70
N LEU A 223 -1.97 39.19 14.47
CA LEU A 223 -2.82 39.09 13.30
C LEU A 223 -2.06 39.41 11.98
N LEU A 224 -1.12 40.34 12.01
CA LEU A 224 -0.23 40.59 10.87
C LEU A 224 0.61 39.36 10.54
N GLU A 225 1.20 38.74 11.55
CA GLU A 225 2.00 37.53 11.37
C GLU A 225 1.15 36.35 10.88
N MET A 226 -0.01 36.14 11.48
CA MET A 226 -0.97 35.10 11.08
C MET A 226 -1.42 35.26 9.61
N THR A 227 -1.67 36.51 9.18
CA THR A 227 -2.04 36.82 7.80
C THR A 227 -0.88 36.59 6.85
N SER A 228 0.34 37.02 7.23
CA SER A 228 1.52 36.89 6.38
C SER A 228 1.90 35.45 6.08
N LYS A 229 1.71 34.53 7.06
CA LYS A 229 2.04 33.08 6.92
C LYS A 229 0.85 32.25 6.44
N SER A 230 -0.37 32.73 6.54
CA SER A 230 -1.58 32.09 5.98
C SER A 230 -1.86 30.67 6.52
N LEU A 231 -1.44 30.35 7.76
CA LEU A 231 -1.66 29.04 8.39
C LEU A 231 -2.93 28.99 9.27
N GLY A 232 -3.68 30.11 9.37
CA GLY A 232 -4.91 30.20 10.17
C GLY A 232 -4.68 30.16 11.69
N MET A 233 -3.43 30.28 12.12
CA MET A 233 -2.99 30.33 13.50
C MET A 233 -1.72 31.15 13.67
N ALA A 234 -1.44 31.59 14.88
CA ALA A 234 -0.12 32.10 15.29
C ALA A 234 0.20 31.66 16.72
N GLY A 235 1.49 31.45 17.00
CA GLY A 235 2.00 31.06 18.29
C GLY A 235 2.62 32.23 19.04
N VAL A 236 2.43 32.26 20.36
CA VAL A 236 3.15 33.16 21.26
C VAL A 236 4.26 32.37 21.92
N VAL A 237 5.49 32.84 21.80
CA VAL A 237 6.68 32.16 22.35
C VAL A 237 7.43 33.02 23.36
N ASP A 238 8.19 32.36 24.25
CA ASP A 238 9.15 33.00 25.12
C ASP A 238 10.48 33.33 24.44
N GLU A 239 11.45 33.89 25.17
CA GLU A 239 12.78 34.24 24.66
C GLU A 239 13.59 33.03 24.22
N GLU A 240 13.29 31.84 24.74
CA GLU A 240 13.90 30.57 24.37
C GLU A 240 13.20 29.87 23.22
N GLY A 241 12.11 30.43 22.67
CA GLY A 241 11.31 29.88 21.57
C GLY A 241 10.31 28.79 21.98
N ARG A 242 10.02 28.64 23.29
CA ARG A 242 9.03 27.70 23.80
C ARG A 242 7.61 28.26 23.65
N LEU A 243 6.69 27.38 23.23
CA LEU A 243 5.30 27.76 23.01
C LEU A 243 4.56 28.06 24.29
N LEU A 244 4.12 29.30 24.48
CA LEU A 244 3.31 29.76 25.62
C LEU A 244 1.82 29.58 25.35
N GLY A 245 1.39 29.75 24.09
CA GLY A 245 0.01 29.63 23.68
C GLY A 245 -0.17 29.79 22.19
N MET A 246 -1.39 29.59 21.72
CA MET A 246 -1.77 29.70 20.33
C MET A 246 -3.03 30.56 20.17
N PHE A 247 -3.11 31.29 19.07
CA PHE A 247 -4.27 32.10 18.70
C PHE A 247 -4.68 31.68 17.27
N THR A 248 -5.97 31.47 17.06
CA THR A 248 -6.55 30.97 15.81
C THR A 248 -7.61 31.92 15.27
N ASP A 249 -8.08 31.67 14.02
CA ASP A 249 -9.25 32.36 13.45
C ASP A 249 -10.51 32.26 14.33
N GLY A 250 -10.63 31.15 15.09
CA GLY A 250 -11.71 30.97 16.06
C GLY A 250 -11.59 31.92 17.25
N ASP A 251 -10.37 32.12 17.76
CA ASP A 251 -10.08 33.03 18.83
C ASP A 251 -10.32 34.47 18.40
N LEU A 252 -9.93 34.85 17.18
CA LEU A 252 -10.21 36.17 16.62
C LEU A 252 -11.72 36.47 16.59
N ARG A 253 -12.51 35.50 16.12
CA ARG A 253 -13.98 35.69 16.07
C ARG A 253 -14.59 35.89 17.45
N ARG A 254 -14.09 35.20 18.49
CA ARG A 254 -14.53 35.40 19.89
C ARG A 254 -14.12 36.78 20.41
N THR A 255 -12.87 37.15 20.22
CA THR A 255 -12.32 38.46 20.63
C THR A 255 -13.14 39.61 20.07
N LEU A 256 -13.48 39.55 18.74
CA LEU A 256 -14.32 40.57 18.11
C LEU A 256 -15.77 40.55 18.62
N SER A 257 -16.33 39.38 18.94
CA SER A 257 -17.69 39.27 19.49
C SER A 257 -17.79 39.87 20.92
N GLU A 258 -16.73 39.75 21.69
CA GLU A 258 -16.61 40.30 23.06
C GLU A 258 -16.23 41.78 23.06
N LYS A 259 -15.99 42.38 21.90
CA LYS A 259 -15.61 43.79 21.69
C LYS A 259 -14.31 44.18 22.42
N ILE A 260 -13.36 43.23 22.49
CA ILE A 260 -12.04 43.48 23.08
C ILE A 260 -11.22 44.34 22.09
N ASP A 261 -10.46 45.29 22.64
CA ASP A 261 -9.59 46.15 21.84
C ASP A 261 -8.35 45.35 21.35
N ILE A 262 -8.31 45.07 20.08
CA ILE A 262 -7.23 44.30 19.45
C ILE A 262 -5.91 45.09 19.28
N TYR A 263 -5.95 46.42 19.44
CA TYR A 263 -4.74 47.25 19.31
C TYR A 263 -3.99 47.41 20.62
N GLU A 264 -4.70 47.41 21.74
CA GLU A 264 -4.11 47.60 23.07
C GLU A 264 -3.88 46.28 23.82
N SER A 265 -4.66 45.23 23.52
CA SER A 265 -4.56 43.94 24.20
C SER A 265 -3.31 43.16 23.78
N LYS A 266 -2.61 42.55 24.74
CA LYS A 266 -1.49 41.66 24.47
C LYS A 266 -1.97 40.28 24.00
N ALA A 267 -1.22 39.68 23.10
CA ALA A 267 -1.49 38.34 22.56
C ALA A 267 -1.56 37.28 23.68
N VAL A 268 -0.71 37.37 24.69
CA VAL A 268 -0.64 36.46 25.83
C VAL A 268 -1.91 36.45 26.69
N GLU A 269 -2.70 37.51 26.67
CA GLU A 269 -3.94 37.63 27.44
C GLU A 269 -5.12 36.92 26.83
N LEU A 270 -5.11 36.77 25.47
CA LEU A 270 -6.24 36.25 24.69
C LEU A 270 -5.93 34.92 24.00
N MET A 271 -4.71 34.47 24.03
CA MET A 271 -4.32 33.18 23.44
C MET A 271 -4.92 31.99 24.20
N SER A 272 -5.11 30.89 23.52
CA SER A 272 -5.36 29.60 24.15
C SER A 272 -4.07 29.10 24.78
N ALA A 273 -3.99 29.06 26.11
CA ALA A 273 -2.84 28.54 26.84
C ALA A 273 -2.76 27.02 26.72
N LYS A 274 -1.54 26.45 26.60
CA LYS A 274 -1.28 25.01 26.45
C LYS A 274 -1.99 24.40 25.25
N PRO A 275 -1.71 24.89 24.02
CA PRO A 275 -2.25 24.31 22.81
C PRO A 275 -1.76 22.88 22.63
N PHE A 276 -2.52 22.09 21.86
CA PHE A 276 -2.08 20.76 21.47
C PHE A 276 -0.88 20.85 20.53
N THR A 277 0.18 20.13 20.85
CA THR A 277 1.41 20.06 20.04
C THR A 277 1.78 18.62 19.74
N ILE A 278 2.59 18.41 18.72
CA ILE A 278 3.17 17.10 18.36
C ILE A 278 4.68 17.21 18.24
N ARG A 279 5.34 16.05 18.15
CA ARG A 279 6.76 15.93 17.80
C ARG A 279 6.93 15.84 16.28
N ASP A 280 8.12 16.11 15.81
CA ASP A 280 8.49 16.06 14.39
C ASP A 280 8.54 14.64 13.82
N ASP A 281 8.71 13.64 14.67
CA ASP A 281 8.74 12.20 14.33
C ASP A 281 7.36 11.51 14.37
N VAL A 282 6.27 12.28 14.56
CA VAL A 282 4.90 11.73 14.53
C VAL A 282 4.49 11.46 13.07
N LEU A 283 3.96 10.26 12.81
CA LEU A 283 3.49 9.87 11.47
C LEU A 283 2.25 10.65 11.05
N ALA A 284 2.14 10.94 9.76
CA ALA A 284 1.00 11.64 9.17
C ALA A 284 -0.35 10.96 9.46
N GLU A 285 -0.38 9.62 9.53
CA GLU A 285 -1.58 8.87 9.93
C GLU A 285 -2.02 9.19 11.36
N GLU A 286 -1.06 9.26 12.27
CA GLU A 286 -1.33 9.59 13.68
C GLU A 286 -1.81 11.03 13.84
N ILE A 287 -1.24 11.97 13.06
CA ILE A 287 -1.71 13.36 13.02
C ILE A 287 -3.18 13.43 12.60
N VAL A 288 -3.55 12.72 11.53
CA VAL A 288 -4.95 12.65 11.06
C VAL A 288 -5.88 12.06 12.12
N LYS A 289 -5.43 11.02 12.81
CA LYS A 289 -6.19 10.39 13.89
C LYS A 289 -6.41 11.36 15.05
N LEU A 290 -5.36 12.03 15.51
CA LEU A 290 -5.41 13.03 16.58
C LEU A 290 -6.35 14.19 16.24
N MET A 291 -6.29 14.72 15.00
CA MET A 291 -7.19 15.77 14.54
C MET A 291 -8.66 15.34 14.55
N ARG A 292 -8.95 14.09 14.17
CA ARG A 292 -10.32 13.53 14.17
C ARG A 292 -10.85 13.29 15.58
N GLU A 293 -10.04 12.75 16.47
CA GLU A 293 -10.43 12.48 17.85
C GLU A 293 -10.76 13.77 18.60
N HIS A 294 -9.99 14.83 18.41
CA HIS A 294 -10.29 16.15 18.97
C HIS A 294 -11.65 16.69 18.50
N ALA A 295 -12.00 16.50 17.23
CA ALA A 295 -13.29 16.92 16.70
C ALA A 295 -14.48 16.16 17.30
N GLN A 296 -14.31 14.88 17.66
CA GLN A 296 -15.37 14.03 18.23
C GLN A 296 -15.68 14.34 19.70
N HIS A 297 -14.72 14.86 20.46
CA HIS A 297 -14.90 15.14 21.89
C HIS A 297 -15.51 16.52 22.19
N GLY A 298 -16.12 17.18 21.19
CA GLY A 298 -16.78 18.49 21.37
C GLY A 298 -15.80 19.64 21.61
N LEU A 299 -14.53 19.39 21.51
CA LEU A 299 -13.49 20.39 21.37
C LEU A 299 -13.52 20.92 19.95
N HIS A 300 -13.26 22.21 19.75
CA HIS A 300 -13.21 22.81 18.40
C HIS A 300 -12.31 21.95 17.50
N ALA A 301 -12.72 21.76 16.24
CA ALA A 301 -11.95 20.97 15.27
C ALA A 301 -10.48 21.45 15.28
N LEU A 302 -9.56 20.52 15.54
CA LEU A 302 -8.13 20.80 15.52
C LEU A 302 -7.68 20.90 14.05
N ASN A 303 -7.72 22.11 13.50
CA ASN A 303 -7.38 22.33 12.09
C ASN A 303 -5.91 22.68 11.86
N SER A 304 -5.23 23.11 12.91
CA SER A 304 -3.83 23.55 12.86
C SER A 304 -3.14 23.20 14.18
N LEU A 305 -1.87 22.92 14.15
CA LEU A 305 -1.05 22.58 15.31
C LEU A 305 0.41 22.96 15.12
N PHE A 306 1.11 23.16 16.22
CA PHE A 306 2.54 23.36 16.25
C PHE A 306 3.29 22.05 16.49
N VAL A 307 4.46 21.96 15.86
CA VAL A 307 5.44 20.89 16.07
C VAL A 307 6.55 21.43 16.97
N VAL A 308 6.87 20.70 18.03
CA VAL A 308 7.86 21.11 19.01
C VAL A 308 8.97 20.09 19.18
N ASP A 309 10.17 20.56 19.56
CA ASP A 309 11.31 19.72 19.90
C ASP A 309 11.22 19.16 21.35
N GLU A 310 12.20 18.38 21.76
CA GLU A 310 12.31 17.78 23.10
C GLU A 310 12.36 18.80 24.27
N HIS A 311 12.59 20.09 23.95
CA HIS A 311 12.64 21.19 24.90
C HIS A 311 11.40 22.11 24.82
N ASP A 312 10.33 21.65 24.14
CA ASP A 312 9.09 22.37 23.86
C ASP A 312 9.27 23.66 23.02
N ARG A 313 10.38 23.79 22.27
CA ARG A 313 10.58 24.89 21.34
C ARG A 313 9.85 24.60 20.03
N VAL A 314 9.23 25.63 19.46
CA VAL A 314 8.52 25.49 18.19
C VAL A 314 9.52 25.34 17.05
N ILE A 315 9.45 24.21 16.35
CA ILE A 315 10.27 23.88 15.19
C ILE A 315 9.46 23.77 13.91
N GLY A 316 8.13 23.63 14.02
CA GLY A 316 7.24 23.49 12.87
C GLY A 316 5.81 23.91 13.17
N ALA A 317 5.06 24.07 12.09
CA ALA A 317 3.62 24.32 12.10
C ALA A 317 2.98 23.62 10.91
N LEU A 318 1.79 23.04 11.10
CA LEU A 318 1.03 22.44 9.99
C LEU A 318 -0.48 22.56 10.22
N ASN A 319 -1.22 22.49 9.13
CA ASN A 319 -2.67 22.50 9.16
C ASN A 319 -3.27 21.37 8.31
N THR A 320 -4.60 21.22 8.32
CA THR A 320 -5.30 20.20 7.52
C THR A 320 -5.08 20.37 6.02
N TYR A 321 -4.83 21.57 5.52
CA TYR A 321 -4.56 21.81 4.11
C TYR A 321 -3.20 21.23 3.68
N ASP A 322 -2.20 21.26 4.56
CA ASP A 322 -0.90 20.65 4.30
C ASP A 322 -1.01 19.13 4.15
N LEU A 323 -1.80 18.46 5.00
CA LEU A 323 -2.10 17.03 4.89
C LEU A 323 -2.84 16.70 3.59
N LEU A 324 -3.77 17.57 3.17
CA LEU A 324 -4.49 17.45 1.90
C LEU A 324 -3.53 17.60 0.71
N ARG A 325 -2.68 18.62 0.74
CA ARG A 325 -1.69 18.91 -0.32
C ARG A 325 -0.76 17.74 -0.60
N VAL A 326 -0.31 17.05 0.46
CA VAL A 326 0.54 15.86 0.29
C VAL A 326 -0.26 14.59 0.01
N GLY A 327 -1.60 14.62 0.02
CA GLY A 327 -2.48 13.51 -0.29
C GLY A 327 -2.56 12.45 0.81
N VAL A 328 -2.49 12.88 2.08
CA VAL A 328 -2.68 12.04 3.26
C VAL A 328 -4.15 11.92 3.65
N ILE A 329 -4.93 12.97 3.38
CA ILE A 329 -6.39 13.03 3.55
C ILE A 329 -7.07 13.41 2.25
#